data_76d5a062ae923691bd5484fe34661eff
#
_entry.id   76d5a062ae923691bd5484fe34661eff
#
_cell.length_a   1.000
_cell.length_b   1.000
_cell.length_c   1.000
_cell.angle_alpha   90.00
_cell.angle_beta   90.00
_cell.angle_gamma   90.00
#
_symmetry.space_group_name_H-M   'P 1'
#
loop_
_entity.id
_entity.type
_entity.pdbx_description
1 polymer ?
#
loop_
_entity_poly.entity_id
_entity_poly.type
_entity_poly.pdbx_seq_one_letter_code
_entity_poly.pdbx_strand_id
1 'polypeptide(L)'
;MIITVPIKTEKDIATPGPNVLVLGYFDGVHLGHQKLFDIASKIAAEKRQGVALVTFNESPKLTLNPYSPEHLLHILNASERERRLKRAGVESLYLMDFSSRVANMTAQEFIDSYVKEAKADTIVVGFDYSLGSDRKSAEDLKELFHGEVIIVPPVEDEKGKISSTRIRQAILEGDVKEARKLLGAPLPTRGVVVHGNARGRTIGFPTANLVNLDRTYIPADGVYVVDIEIQRKVYRGMASLGKNVTFDGEEERFEVHIFDFSDDIYGETVNVYWLDRIRDMVKFDSIDQLVKQLKQDEQMARK
;
A
#
# COMPACT_ATOMS: atom_id res chain seq x y z
N MET A 1 8.93 -18.60 4.34
CA MET A 1 7.72 -18.64 3.46
C MET A 1 6.61 -17.99 4.25
N ILE A 2 5.76 -17.15 3.65
CA ILE A 2 4.54 -16.69 4.34
C ILE A 2 3.41 -17.66 4.01
N ILE A 3 2.61 -18.02 5.02
CA ILE A 3 1.41 -18.84 4.83
C ILE A 3 0.22 -17.90 4.99
N THR A 4 -0.52 -17.67 3.90
CA THR A 4 -1.70 -16.80 3.90
C THR A 4 -2.97 -17.65 3.98
N VAL A 5 -3.78 -17.42 5.02
CA VAL A 5 -4.99 -18.17 5.30
C VAL A 5 -6.19 -17.21 5.37
N PRO A 6 -7.16 -17.32 4.46
CA PRO A 6 -8.43 -16.61 4.60
C PRO A 6 -9.21 -17.17 5.78
N ILE A 7 -9.71 -16.31 6.67
CA ILE A 7 -10.48 -16.71 7.85
C ILE A 7 -11.94 -16.30 7.68
N LYS A 8 -12.84 -17.26 7.75
CA LYS A 8 -14.29 -17.05 7.89
C LYS A 8 -14.76 -17.30 9.32
N THR A 9 -14.10 -18.22 9.99
CA THR A 9 -14.35 -18.57 11.39
C THR A 9 -13.03 -18.78 12.13
N GLU A 10 -13.06 -18.81 13.44
CA GLU A 10 -11.91 -19.10 14.29
C GLU A 10 -11.25 -20.46 13.97
N LYS A 11 -12.03 -21.43 13.48
CA LYS A 11 -11.56 -22.78 13.13
C LYS A 11 -10.66 -22.84 11.90
N ASP A 12 -10.65 -21.78 11.10
CA ASP A 12 -9.77 -21.67 9.93
C ASP A 12 -8.34 -21.32 10.33
N ILE A 13 -8.10 -20.93 11.59
CA ILE A 13 -6.77 -20.64 12.10
C ILE A 13 -6.04 -21.94 12.40
N ALA A 14 -5.06 -22.26 11.58
CA ALA A 14 -4.18 -23.40 11.78
C ALA A 14 -2.77 -22.92 12.11
N THR A 15 -2.33 -23.14 13.35
CA THR A 15 -0.98 -22.76 13.77
C THR A 15 -0.25 -23.96 14.39
N PRO A 16 1.04 -24.16 14.06
CA PRO A 16 1.81 -25.30 14.57
C PRO A 16 2.15 -25.16 16.05
N GLY A 17 2.14 -23.95 16.61
CA GLY A 17 2.57 -23.72 17.99
C GLY A 17 2.28 -22.31 18.49
N PRO A 18 2.84 -21.94 19.65
CA PRO A 18 2.73 -20.60 20.17
C PRO A 18 3.32 -19.57 19.22
N ASN A 19 2.71 -18.38 19.19
CA ASN A 19 3.08 -17.31 18.29
C ASN A 19 3.12 -15.96 19.00
N VAL A 20 3.94 -15.06 18.46
CA VAL A 20 3.81 -13.62 18.66
C VAL A 20 2.80 -13.09 17.66
N LEU A 21 1.65 -12.67 18.14
CA LEU A 21 0.51 -12.25 17.32
C LEU A 21 0.46 -10.74 17.17
N VAL A 22 0.51 -10.26 15.95
CA VAL A 22 0.32 -8.84 15.63
C VAL A 22 -1.14 -8.62 15.21
N LEU A 23 -1.78 -7.57 15.72
CA LEU A 23 -3.17 -7.22 15.38
C LEU A 23 -3.22 -5.82 14.76
N GLY A 24 -3.95 -5.67 13.65
CA GLY A 24 -4.16 -4.39 12.99
C GLY A 24 -4.55 -4.51 11.52
N TYR A 25 -4.88 -3.37 10.88
CA TYR A 25 -5.26 -3.37 9.45
C TYR A 25 -4.06 -3.31 8.52
N PHE A 26 -3.01 -2.57 8.85
CA PHE A 26 -1.73 -2.50 8.13
C PHE A 26 -1.83 -2.13 6.63
N ASP A 27 -2.73 -1.22 6.28
CA ASP A 27 -2.75 -0.63 4.96
C ASP A 27 -1.48 0.22 4.73
N GLY A 28 -0.71 -0.10 3.67
CA GLY A 28 0.53 0.57 3.31
C GLY A 28 1.81 -0.01 3.94
N VAL A 29 1.74 -0.75 5.06
CA VAL A 29 2.92 -1.31 5.76
C VAL A 29 4.03 -0.25 5.93
N HIS A 30 3.64 0.95 6.37
CA HIS A 30 4.51 2.12 6.54
C HIS A 30 5.50 1.95 7.70
N LEU A 31 6.45 2.88 7.86
CA LEU A 31 7.52 2.81 8.87
C LEU A 31 6.98 2.58 10.30
N GLY A 32 5.84 3.18 10.66
CA GLY A 32 5.16 2.89 11.94
C GLY A 32 4.73 1.43 12.07
N HIS A 33 4.19 0.84 11.00
CA HIS A 33 3.84 -0.59 10.98
C HIS A 33 5.08 -1.48 11.01
N GLN A 34 6.13 -1.14 10.26
CA GLN A 34 7.38 -1.89 10.25
C GLN A 34 7.99 -1.98 11.65
N LYS A 35 7.88 -0.92 12.46
CA LYS A 35 8.35 -0.92 13.84
C LYS A 35 7.65 -1.96 14.72
N LEU A 36 6.33 -2.19 14.51
CA LEU A 36 5.60 -3.25 15.22
C LEU A 36 6.16 -4.63 14.84
N PHE A 37 6.38 -4.87 13.56
CA PHE A 37 6.92 -6.15 13.08
C PHE A 37 8.37 -6.38 13.52
N ASP A 38 9.20 -5.33 13.59
CA ASP A 38 10.56 -5.42 14.10
C ASP A 38 10.58 -5.87 15.58
N ILE A 39 9.67 -5.31 16.39
CA ILE A 39 9.53 -5.68 17.79
C ILE A 39 8.99 -7.12 17.91
N ALA A 40 7.93 -7.44 17.17
CA ALA A 40 7.35 -8.79 17.15
C ALA A 40 8.39 -9.86 16.74
N SER A 41 9.20 -9.57 15.71
CA SER A 41 10.25 -10.48 15.22
C SER A 41 11.36 -10.71 16.26
N LYS A 42 11.75 -9.67 17.03
CA LYS A 42 12.72 -9.80 18.12
C LYS A 42 12.19 -10.71 19.22
N ILE A 43 10.96 -10.46 19.70
CA ILE A 43 10.33 -11.28 20.73
C ILE A 43 10.16 -12.73 20.25
N ALA A 44 9.71 -12.91 19.01
CA ALA A 44 9.56 -14.24 18.42
C ALA A 44 10.89 -15.00 18.37
N ALA A 45 11.99 -14.34 18.00
CA ALA A 45 13.32 -14.95 18.00
C ALA A 45 13.77 -15.35 19.41
N GLU A 46 13.56 -14.51 20.42
CA GLU A 46 13.89 -14.78 21.83
C GLU A 46 13.10 -15.97 22.38
N LYS A 47 11.82 -16.05 22.03
CA LYS A 47 10.90 -17.13 22.44
C LYS A 47 10.96 -18.38 21.54
N ARG A 48 11.70 -18.34 20.42
CA ARG A 48 11.76 -19.40 19.40
C ARG A 48 10.37 -19.70 18.81
N GLN A 49 9.63 -18.67 18.51
CA GLN A 49 8.27 -18.69 17.96
C GLN A 49 8.21 -18.04 16.59
N GLY A 50 7.08 -18.20 15.88
CA GLY A 50 6.78 -17.48 14.65
C GLY A 50 6.06 -16.17 14.90
N VAL A 51 6.09 -15.27 13.91
CA VAL A 51 5.26 -14.05 13.88
C VAL A 51 4.02 -14.33 13.08
N ALA A 52 2.85 -14.25 13.74
CA ALA A 52 1.55 -14.33 13.11
C ALA A 52 0.89 -12.94 13.05
N LEU A 53 0.10 -12.72 12.02
CA LEU A 53 -0.67 -11.49 11.83
C LEU A 53 -2.13 -11.83 11.57
N VAL A 54 -3.04 -11.26 12.35
CA VAL A 54 -4.47 -11.19 12.00
C VAL A 54 -4.78 -9.80 11.48
N THR A 55 -5.28 -9.72 10.26
CA THR A 55 -5.62 -8.47 9.58
C THR A 55 -6.85 -8.66 8.67
N PHE A 56 -7.26 -7.60 7.99
CA PHE A 56 -8.47 -7.58 7.19
C PHE A 56 -8.16 -7.47 5.70
N ASN A 57 -8.97 -8.16 4.86
CA ASN A 57 -8.90 -8.05 3.41
C ASN A 57 -9.22 -6.62 2.94
N GLU A 58 -10.31 -6.09 3.47
CA GLU A 58 -10.84 -4.76 3.14
C GLU A 58 -10.79 -3.84 4.36
N SER A 59 -10.98 -2.55 4.13
CA SER A 59 -11.03 -1.56 5.21
C SER A 59 -12.21 -1.83 6.16
N PRO A 60 -11.99 -1.89 7.48
CA PRO A 60 -13.07 -1.93 8.47
C PRO A 60 -14.11 -0.79 8.31
N LYS A 61 -13.72 0.34 7.70
CA LYS A 61 -14.62 1.46 7.43
C LYS A 61 -15.81 1.09 6.54
N LEU A 62 -15.67 0.06 5.68
CA LEU A 62 -16.77 -0.44 4.84
C LEU A 62 -17.95 -0.97 5.67
N THR A 63 -17.68 -1.50 6.86
CA THR A 63 -18.70 -2.04 7.75
C THR A 63 -19.13 -1.03 8.82
N LEU A 64 -18.20 -0.17 9.26
CA LEU A 64 -18.42 0.75 10.38
C LEU A 64 -19.03 2.10 9.98
N ASN A 65 -18.86 2.52 8.72
CA ASN A 65 -19.27 3.85 8.24
C ASN A 65 -20.26 3.73 7.08
N PRO A 66 -21.05 4.79 6.80
CA PRO A 66 -21.75 4.90 5.53
C PRO A 66 -20.78 4.72 4.35
N TYR A 67 -21.26 4.08 3.29
CA TYR A 67 -20.42 3.79 2.13
C TYR A 67 -19.84 5.07 1.48
N SER A 68 -18.55 5.03 1.23
CA SER A 68 -17.85 5.97 0.36
C SER A 68 -16.90 5.18 -0.56
N PRO A 69 -16.78 5.54 -1.86
CA PRO A 69 -15.87 4.84 -2.79
C PRO A 69 -14.42 4.78 -2.30
N GLU A 70 -13.96 5.79 -1.58
CA GLU A 70 -12.61 5.83 -1.00
C GLU A 70 -12.34 4.73 0.03
N HIS A 71 -13.39 4.16 0.66
CA HIS A 71 -13.24 3.04 1.59
C HIS A 71 -12.79 1.75 0.89
N LEU A 72 -12.95 1.67 -0.44
CA LEU A 72 -12.48 0.55 -1.26
C LEU A 72 -11.03 0.72 -1.71
N LEU A 73 -10.44 1.91 -1.55
CA LEU A 73 -9.08 2.19 -2.01
C LEU A 73 -8.06 1.81 -0.93
N HIS A 74 -7.00 1.15 -1.38
CA HIS A 74 -5.86 0.75 -0.56
C HIS A 74 -4.61 1.55 -0.94
N ILE A 75 -3.67 1.70 -0.02
CA ILE A 75 -2.35 2.25 -0.34
C ILE A 75 -1.55 1.25 -1.17
N LEU A 76 -1.65 -0.04 -0.82
CA LEU A 76 -1.00 -1.13 -1.55
C LEU A 76 -2.03 -2.15 -2.01
N ASN A 77 -1.83 -2.72 -3.18
CA ASN A 77 -2.60 -3.90 -3.57
C ASN A 77 -2.25 -5.12 -2.69
N ALA A 78 -3.09 -6.16 -2.74
CA ALA A 78 -2.97 -7.33 -1.86
C ALA A 78 -1.60 -8.03 -2.01
N SER A 79 -1.09 -8.20 -3.22
CA SER A 79 0.19 -8.88 -3.48
C SER A 79 1.39 -8.10 -2.96
N GLU A 80 1.41 -6.78 -3.14
CA GLU A 80 2.49 -5.93 -2.62
C GLU A 80 2.44 -5.82 -1.09
N ARG A 81 1.24 -5.73 -0.52
CA ARG A 81 1.04 -5.76 0.93
C ARG A 81 1.58 -7.06 1.54
N GLU A 82 1.21 -8.20 0.97
CA GLU A 82 1.74 -9.52 1.40
C GLU A 82 3.26 -9.58 1.27
N ARG A 83 3.82 -9.11 0.14
CA ARG A 83 5.26 -9.06 -0.08
C ARG A 83 5.99 -8.24 0.98
N ARG A 84 5.44 -7.07 1.38
CA ARG A 84 6.01 -6.21 2.43
C ARG A 84 5.88 -6.84 3.81
N LEU A 85 4.75 -7.45 4.13
CA LEU A 85 4.53 -8.18 5.38
C LEU A 85 5.51 -9.35 5.53
N LYS A 86 5.72 -10.11 4.46
CA LYS A 86 6.72 -11.18 4.43
C LYS A 86 8.14 -10.66 4.71
N ARG A 87 8.52 -9.54 4.09
CA ARG A 87 9.82 -8.90 4.34
C ARG A 87 9.96 -8.39 5.77
N ALA A 88 8.86 -7.99 6.39
CA ALA A 88 8.80 -7.56 7.78
C ALA A 88 8.82 -8.73 8.79
N GLY A 89 8.95 -9.98 8.32
CA GLY A 89 9.11 -11.15 9.20
C GLY A 89 7.81 -11.90 9.51
N VAL A 90 6.67 -11.52 8.91
CA VAL A 90 5.41 -12.26 9.09
C VAL A 90 5.51 -13.64 8.43
N GLU A 91 5.25 -14.69 9.20
CA GLU A 91 5.28 -16.09 8.76
C GLU A 91 3.88 -16.62 8.48
N SER A 92 2.90 -16.26 9.31
CA SER A 92 1.50 -16.65 9.16
C SER A 92 0.62 -15.40 9.03
N LEU A 93 -0.09 -15.27 7.92
CA LEU A 93 -0.98 -14.15 7.61
C LEU A 93 -2.43 -14.65 7.59
N TYR A 94 -3.19 -14.26 8.58
CA TYR A 94 -4.61 -14.56 8.71
C TYR A 94 -5.43 -13.38 8.20
N LEU A 95 -6.08 -13.57 7.04
CA LEU A 95 -6.90 -12.55 6.37
C LEU A 95 -8.37 -12.75 6.72
N MET A 96 -8.93 -11.83 7.48
CA MET A 96 -10.31 -11.86 7.96
C MET A 96 -11.18 -10.86 7.18
N ASP A 97 -12.44 -11.24 6.91
CA ASP A 97 -13.45 -10.30 6.46
C ASP A 97 -14.04 -9.57 7.68
N PHE A 98 -13.90 -8.24 7.70
CA PHE A 98 -14.49 -7.42 8.76
C PHE A 98 -16.00 -7.28 8.55
N SER A 99 -16.72 -8.37 8.80
CA SER A 99 -18.18 -8.47 8.68
C SER A 99 -18.89 -7.87 9.89
N SER A 100 -20.21 -7.70 9.80
CA SER A 100 -21.04 -7.30 10.95
C SER A 100 -20.90 -8.25 12.14
N ARG A 101 -20.67 -9.54 11.90
CA ARG A 101 -20.39 -10.50 12.98
C ARG A 101 -19.15 -10.11 13.76
N VAL A 102 -18.04 -9.83 13.06
CA VAL A 102 -16.75 -9.44 13.69
C VAL A 102 -16.87 -8.06 14.33
N ALA A 103 -17.53 -7.11 13.66
CA ALA A 103 -17.72 -5.75 14.16
C ALA A 103 -18.53 -5.68 15.46
N ASN A 104 -19.43 -6.64 15.70
CA ASN A 104 -20.26 -6.68 16.90
C ASN A 104 -19.66 -7.51 18.06
N MET A 105 -18.52 -8.19 17.83
CA MET A 105 -17.83 -8.92 18.90
C MET A 105 -17.22 -7.95 19.90
N THR A 106 -17.35 -8.24 21.20
CA THR A 106 -16.56 -7.60 22.24
C THR A 106 -15.09 -7.96 22.13
N ALA A 107 -14.21 -7.20 22.75
CA ALA A 107 -12.77 -7.52 22.79
C ALA A 107 -12.52 -8.90 23.39
N GLN A 108 -13.24 -9.25 24.48
CA GLN A 108 -13.10 -10.57 25.12
C GLN A 108 -13.53 -11.70 24.19
N GLU A 109 -14.67 -11.58 23.49
CA GLU A 109 -15.12 -12.56 22.52
C GLU A 109 -14.12 -12.76 21.38
N PHE A 110 -13.51 -11.69 20.90
CA PHE A 110 -12.46 -11.77 19.86
C PHE A 110 -11.21 -12.51 20.38
N ILE A 111 -10.78 -12.19 21.60
CA ILE A 111 -9.64 -12.88 22.24
C ILE A 111 -9.92 -14.36 22.42
N ASP A 112 -11.07 -14.71 22.98
CA ASP A 112 -11.44 -16.10 23.27
C ASP A 112 -11.64 -16.93 21.99
N SER A 113 -12.04 -16.30 20.88
CA SER A 113 -12.23 -16.96 19.60
C SER A 113 -10.93 -17.00 18.78
N TYR A 114 -10.44 -15.84 18.34
CA TYR A 114 -9.38 -15.77 17.32
C TYR A 114 -7.96 -15.78 17.89
N VAL A 115 -7.73 -15.05 19.00
CA VAL A 115 -6.38 -14.94 19.59
C VAL A 115 -5.99 -16.26 20.24
N LYS A 116 -6.95 -16.93 20.89
CA LYS A 116 -6.75 -18.25 21.49
C LYS A 116 -6.46 -19.34 20.45
N GLU A 117 -7.22 -19.38 19.34
CA GLU A 117 -6.98 -20.32 18.25
C GLU A 117 -5.64 -20.06 17.54
N ALA A 118 -5.22 -18.80 17.47
CA ALA A 118 -3.88 -18.45 17.00
C ALA A 118 -2.77 -18.88 17.97
N LYS A 119 -3.11 -19.45 19.15
CA LYS A 119 -2.16 -19.84 20.20
C LYS A 119 -1.18 -18.72 20.53
N ALA A 120 -1.66 -17.49 20.54
CA ALA A 120 -0.81 -16.35 20.91
C ALA A 120 -0.44 -16.45 22.39
N ASP A 121 0.84 -16.26 22.70
CA ASP A 121 1.31 -16.03 24.05
C ASP A 121 1.76 -14.57 24.25
N THR A 122 1.98 -13.86 23.16
CA THR A 122 2.29 -12.44 23.13
C THR A 122 1.45 -11.76 22.05
N ILE A 123 0.81 -10.63 22.40
CA ILE A 123 0.13 -9.74 21.46
C ILE A 123 0.98 -8.48 21.28
N VAL A 124 1.21 -8.06 20.03
CA VAL A 124 1.87 -6.80 19.70
C VAL A 124 0.90 -5.89 18.96
N VAL A 125 0.65 -4.70 19.50
CA VAL A 125 -0.28 -3.72 18.95
C VAL A 125 0.31 -2.30 18.98
N GLY A 126 -0.23 -1.41 18.14
CA GLY A 126 0.09 0.01 18.22
C GLY A 126 -0.57 0.69 19.42
N PHE A 127 -0.01 1.80 19.87
CA PHE A 127 -0.52 2.58 21.02
C PHE A 127 -1.97 3.06 20.84
N ASP A 128 -2.44 3.25 19.61
CA ASP A 128 -3.79 3.69 19.24
C ASP A 128 -4.71 2.54 18.80
N TYR A 129 -4.30 1.30 19.06
CA TYR A 129 -5.11 0.13 18.75
C TYR A 129 -6.35 0.06 19.63
N SER A 130 -7.45 -0.31 19.02
CA SER A 130 -8.74 -0.52 19.68
C SER A 130 -9.37 -1.81 19.17
N LEU A 131 -9.89 -2.62 20.09
CA LEU A 131 -10.49 -3.92 19.81
C LEU A 131 -11.93 -3.99 20.29
N GLY A 132 -12.76 -4.66 19.51
CA GLY A 132 -14.13 -5.01 19.85
C GLY A 132 -15.13 -3.87 19.64
N SER A 133 -16.41 -4.23 19.71
CA SER A 133 -17.54 -3.28 19.68
C SER A 133 -17.56 -2.37 20.92
N ASP A 134 -16.98 -2.85 22.01
CA ASP A 134 -16.77 -2.15 23.28
C ASP A 134 -15.51 -1.26 23.28
N ARG A 135 -14.77 -1.20 22.17
CA ARG A 135 -13.62 -0.31 21.92
C ARG A 135 -12.54 -0.35 23.01
N LYS A 136 -12.19 -1.53 23.46
CA LYS A 136 -11.11 -1.69 24.42
C LYS A 136 -9.78 -1.20 23.85
N SER A 137 -9.09 -0.37 24.61
CA SER A 137 -7.78 0.18 24.24
C SER A 137 -6.68 -0.86 24.30
N ALA A 138 -5.51 -0.52 23.78
CA ALA A 138 -4.31 -1.37 23.91
C ALA A 138 -3.95 -1.67 25.37
N GLU A 139 -4.17 -0.73 26.30
CA GLU A 139 -3.93 -0.95 27.72
C GLU A 139 -4.94 -1.93 28.35
N ASP A 140 -6.24 -1.82 27.97
CA ASP A 140 -7.27 -2.75 28.45
C ASP A 140 -6.97 -4.21 28.06
N LEU A 141 -6.25 -4.44 26.94
CA LEU A 141 -5.88 -5.79 26.52
C LEU A 141 -4.98 -6.50 27.53
N LYS A 142 -4.20 -5.77 28.35
CA LYS A 142 -3.36 -6.36 29.41
C LYS A 142 -4.20 -7.02 30.51
N GLU A 143 -5.43 -6.59 30.70
CA GLU A 143 -6.34 -7.17 31.68
C GLU A 143 -7.19 -8.33 31.08
N LEU A 144 -7.46 -8.25 29.76
CA LEU A 144 -8.30 -9.21 29.06
C LEU A 144 -7.53 -10.44 28.56
N PHE A 145 -6.25 -10.31 28.31
CA PHE A 145 -5.40 -11.35 27.74
C PHE A 145 -4.45 -11.92 28.78
N HIS A 146 -4.42 -13.24 28.95
CA HIS A 146 -3.59 -13.91 29.96
C HIS A 146 -2.09 -14.00 29.59
N GLY A 147 -1.71 -13.62 28.35
CA GLY A 147 -0.33 -13.57 27.89
C GLY A 147 0.28 -12.17 28.00
N GLU A 148 1.37 -11.95 27.31
CA GLU A 148 2.07 -10.70 27.28
C GLU A 148 1.44 -9.74 26.24
N VAL A 149 1.23 -8.46 26.58
CA VAL A 149 0.77 -7.43 25.64
C VAL A 149 1.82 -6.36 25.50
N ILE A 150 2.36 -6.22 24.30
CA ILE A 150 3.38 -5.21 23.95
C ILE A 150 2.71 -4.08 23.18
N ILE A 151 2.76 -2.89 23.73
CA ILE A 151 2.21 -1.67 23.11
C ILE A 151 3.35 -0.88 22.49
N VAL A 152 3.32 -0.74 21.17
CA VAL A 152 4.38 -0.05 20.44
C VAL A 152 4.04 1.44 20.31
N PRO A 153 4.93 2.35 20.76
CA PRO A 153 4.70 3.78 20.63
C PRO A 153 4.70 4.23 19.16
N PRO A 154 4.14 5.42 18.86
CA PRO A 154 4.12 5.95 17.51
C PRO A 154 5.55 6.15 16.98
N VAL A 155 5.72 5.97 15.67
CA VAL A 155 6.89 6.46 14.94
C VAL A 155 6.53 7.82 14.40
N GLU A 156 7.36 8.81 14.67
CA GLU A 156 7.13 10.20 14.32
C GLU A 156 8.30 10.77 13.50
N ASP A 157 8.01 11.75 12.68
CA ASP A 157 8.99 12.61 12.04
C ASP A 157 8.73 14.09 12.41
N GLU A 158 9.40 15.03 11.77
CA GLU A 158 9.26 16.47 12.02
C GLU A 158 7.82 16.99 11.86
N LYS A 159 6.98 16.29 11.07
CA LYS A 159 5.57 16.63 10.82
C LYS A 159 4.60 15.84 11.73
N GLY A 160 5.12 15.07 12.68
CA GLY A 160 4.33 14.27 13.63
C GLY A 160 4.22 12.78 13.23
N LYS A 161 3.19 12.11 13.74
CA LYS A 161 2.98 10.66 13.58
C LYS A 161 2.94 10.21 12.12
N ILE A 162 3.72 9.17 11.80
CA ILE A 162 3.64 8.45 10.53
C ILE A 162 2.36 7.59 10.54
N SER A 163 1.46 7.82 9.57
CA SER A 163 0.16 7.15 9.52
C SER A 163 -0.32 6.93 8.09
N SER A 164 -1.21 5.94 7.89
CA SER A 164 -1.87 5.72 6.59
C SER A 164 -2.66 6.94 6.12
N THR A 165 -3.21 7.74 7.02
CA THR A 165 -3.93 8.99 6.67
C THR A 165 -3.00 10.00 6.02
N ARG A 166 -1.81 10.26 6.62
CA ARG A 166 -0.80 11.14 6.03
C ARG A 166 -0.32 10.66 4.67
N ILE A 167 -0.13 9.34 4.51
CA ILE A 167 0.31 8.76 3.25
C ILE A 167 -0.75 8.96 2.17
N ARG A 168 -2.04 8.70 2.47
CA ARG A 168 -3.13 8.94 1.51
C ARG A 168 -3.20 10.39 1.09
N GLN A 169 -3.07 11.32 2.04
CA GLN A 169 -3.05 12.75 1.74
C GLN A 169 -1.89 13.12 0.81
N ALA A 170 -0.67 12.66 1.11
CA ALA A 170 0.51 12.90 0.26
C ALA A 170 0.32 12.35 -1.16
N ILE A 171 -0.28 11.17 -1.32
CA ILE A 171 -0.60 10.60 -2.64
C ILE A 171 -1.60 11.48 -3.37
N LEU A 172 -2.70 11.87 -2.73
CA LEU A 172 -3.76 12.69 -3.33
C LEU A 172 -3.30 14.11 -3.68
N GLU A 173 -2.28 14.63 -3.01
CA GLU A 173 -1.62 15.90 -3.32
C GLU A 173 -0.51 15.75 -4.38
N GLY A 174 -0.18 14.50 -4.77
CA GLY A 174 0.90 14.21 -5.70
C GLY A 174 2.30 14.31 -5.09
N ASP A 175 2.42 14.46 -3.77
CA ASP A 175 3.71 14.41 -3.07
C ASP A 175 4.15 12.95 -2.85
N VAL A 176 4.50 12.30 -3.96
CA VAL A 176 4.96 10.91 -3.96
C VAL A 176 6.29 10.72 -3.22
N LYS A 177 7.07 11.79 -3.08
CA LYS A 177 8.32 11.80 -2.33
C LYS A 177 8.06 11.68 -0.83
N GLU A 178 7.09 12.43 -0.31
CA GLU A 178 6.65 12.31 1.08
C GLU A 178 6.01 10.93 1.32
N ALA A 179 5.13 10.47 0.42
CA ALA A 179 4.55 9.13 0.52
C ALA A 179 5.64 8.05 0.58
N ARG A 180 6.68 8.13 -0.27
CA ARG A 180 7.83 7.24 -0.26
C ARG A 180 8.60 7.28 1.06
N LYS A 181 8.85 8.49 1.60
CA LYS A 181 9.53 8.68 2.90
C LYS A 181 8.77 7.97 4.01
N LEU A 182 7.45 8.16 4.09
CA LEU A 182 6.60 7.57 5.11
C LEU A 182 6.44 6.05 4.98
N LEU A 183 6.40 5.55 3.74
CA LEU A 183 6.33 4.11 3.43
C LEU A 183 7.66 3.40 3.61
N GLY A 184 8.79 4.11 3.55
CA GLY A 184 10.13 3.51 3.51
C GLY A 184 10.48 2.86 2.16
N ALA A 185 9.61 2.98 1.16
CA ALA A 185 9.78 2.45 -0.19
C ALA A 185 8.88 3.19 -1.18
N PRO A 186 9.17 3.21 -2.50
CA PRO A 186 8.29 3.81 -3.49
C PRO A 186 6.88 3.25 -3.46
N LEU A 187 5.88 4.12 -3.72
CA LEU A 187 4.50 3.70 -3.94
C LEU A 187 4.42 2.95 -5.27
N PRO A 188 3.88 1.72 -5.35
CA PRO A 188 3.67 1.02 -6.59
C PRO A 188 2.26 1.22 -7.13
N THR A 189 2.11 1.27 -8.45
CA THR A 189 0.84 1.12 -9.16
C THR A 189 0.99 0.05 -10.20
N ARG A 190 0.13 -0.97 -10.18
CA ARG A 190 0.13 -2.05 -11.17
C ARG A 190 -0.84 -1.71 -12.28
N GLY A 191 -0.36 -1.79 -13.52
CA GLY A 191 -1.18 -1.52 -14.69
C GLY A 191 -0.96 -2.54 -15.80
N VAL A 192 -1.90 -2.59 -16.74
CA VAL A 192 -1.74 -3.31 -18.00
C VAL A 192 -1.50 -2.29 -19.11
N VAL A 193 -0.57 -2.61 -20.00
CA VAL A 193 -0.25 -1.77 -21.16
C VAL A 193 -1.32 -1.96 -22.24
N VAL A 194 -1.93 -0.85 -22.67
CA VAL A 194 -3.00 -0.85 -23.67
C VAL A 194 -2.64 0.01 -24.88
N HIS A 195 -3.36 -0.19 -25.98
CA HIS A 195 -3.23 0.68 -27.15
C HIS A 195 -3.77 2.09 -26.84
N GLY A 196 -2.96 3.10 -27.11
CA GLY A 196 -3.34 4.50 -27.10
C GLY A 196 -3.27 5.12 -28.49
N ASN A 197 -3.36 6.46 -28.56
CA ASN A 197 -3.35 7.18 -29.84
C ASN A 197 -1.99 7.26 -30.53
N ALA A 198 -0.92 6.72 -29.93
CA ALA A 198 0.46 6.68 -30.45
C ALA A 198 1.05 8.04 -30.89
N ARG A 199 0.49 9.17 -30.42
CA ARG A 199 0.92 10.53 -30.79
C ARG A 199 2.35 10.83 -30.33
N GLY A 200 2.79 10.28 -29.20
CA GLY A 200 4.13 10.46 -28.67
C GLY A 200 5.21 9.96 -29.63
N ARG A 201 4.95 8.90 -30.42
CA ARG A 201 5.90 8.39 -31.42
C ARG A 201 6.23 9.41 -32.50
N THR A 202 5.26 10.25 -32.91
CA THR A 202 5.47 11.26 -33.98
C THR A 202 6.34 12.42 -33.55
N ILE A 203 6.46 12.64 -32.23
CA ILE A 203 7.25 13.75 -31.65
C ILE A 203 8.51 13.26 -30.91
N GLY A 204 8.85 11.96 -31.04
CA GLY A 204 10.06 11.38 -30.46
C GLY A 204 9.96 10.95 -28.99
N PHE A 205 8.75 10.94 -28.40
CA PHE A 205 8.48 10.51 -27.03
C PHE A 205 7.43 9.39 -27.01
N PRO A 206 7.77 8.15 -27.44
CA PRO A 206 6.85 7.03 -27.39
C PRO A 206 6.44 6.76 -25.94
N THR A 207 5.15 6.53 -25.70
CA THR A 207 4.58 6.24 -24.38
C THR A 207 3.84 4.91 -24.37
N ALA A 208 3.96 4.16 -23.28
CA ALA A 208 3.06 3.08 -22.91
C ALA A 208 1.83 3.69 -22.20
N ASN A 209 0.64 3.38 -22.71
CA ASN A 209 -0.61 3.75 -22.05
C ASN A 209 -0.98 2.64 -21.07
N LEU A 210 -1.31 3.00 -19.84
CA LEU A 210 -1.60 2.07 -18.76
C LEU A 210 -3.04 2.20 -18.27
N VAL A 211 -3.65 1.06 -17.96
CA VAL A 211 -4.90 1.00 -17.19
C VAL A 211 -4.57 0.42 -15.82
N ASN A 212 -4.95 1.14 -14.76
CA ASN A 212 -4.75 0.66 -13.39
C ASN A 212 -5.58 -0.62 -13.17
N LEU A 213 -4.95 -1.65 -12.64
CA LEU A 213 -5.58 -2.95 -12.38
C LEU A 213 -6.14 -3.11 -10.97
N ASP A 214 -5.71 -2.25 -10.04
CA ASP A 214 -5.99 -2.42 -8.62
C ASP A 214 -6.83 -1.25 -8.07
N ARG A 215 -7.55 -1.51 -6.99
CA ARG A 215 -8.23 -0.46 -6.20
C ARG A 215 -7.24 0.20 -5.26
N THR A 216 -6.25 0.91 -5.81
CA THR A 216 -5.24 1.63 -5.05
C THR A 216 -5.32 3.12 -5.29
N TYR A 217 -4.88 3.89 -4.29
CA TYR A 217 -4.66 5.31 -4.49
C TYR A 217 -3.59 5.52 -5.57
N ILE A 218 -3.87 6.42 -6.51
CA ILE A 218 -2.92 6.91 -7.51
C ILE A 218 -2.63 8.39 -7.23
N PRO A 219 -1.45 8.89 -7.60
CA PRO A 219 -1.10 10.30 -7.39
C PRO A 219 -2.04 11.26 -8.13
N ALA A 220 -2.06 12.52 -7.68
CA ALA A 220 -2.74 13.62 -8.38
C ALA A 220 -2.24 13.78 -9.83
N ASP A 221 -3.03 14.47 -10.66
CA ASP A 221 -2.63 14.85 -12.02
C ASP A 221 -1.27 15.56 -12.03
N GLY A 222 -0.40 15.16 -12.94
CA GLY A 222 0.95 15.72 -13.04
C GLY A 222 1.91 14.89 -13.87
N VAL A 223 3.16 15.34 -13.91
CA VAL A 223 4.29 14.62 -14.53
C VAL A 223 5.25 14.19 -13.44
N TYR A 224 5.68 12.94 -13.50
CA TYR A 224 6.43 12.28 -12.42
C TYR A 224 7.67 11.54 -12.93
N VAL A 225 8.68 11.48 -12.09
CA VAL A 225 9.79 10.52 -12.23
C VAL A 225 9.31 9.16 -11.72
N VAL A 226 9.50 8.14 -12.54
CA VAL A 226 9.10 6.77 -12.18
C VAL A 226 10.18 5.75 -12.54
N ASP A 227 10.18 4.64 -11.80
CA ASP A 227 10.75 3.39 -12.28
C ASP A 227 9.59 2.49 -12.73
N ILE A 228 9.76 1.77 -13.83
CA ILE A 228 8.79 0.80 -14.33
C ILE A 228 9.43 -0.59 -14.40
N GLU A 229 8.79 -1.56 -13.76
CA GLU A 229 9.22 -2.96 -13.77
C GLU A 229 8.43 -3.72 -14.85
N ILE A 230 9.16 -4.27 -15.80
CA ILE A 230 8.67 -5.08 -16.93
C ILE A 230 9.42 -6.40 -16.90
N GLN A 231 8.73 -7.53 -16.76
CA GLN A 231 9.35 -8.86 -16.75
C GLN A 231 10.56 -8.96 -15.79
N ARG A 232 10.45 -8.38 -14.60
CA ARG A 232 11.48 -8.31 -13.53
C ARG A 232 12.69 -7.43 -13.85
N LYS A 233 12.70 -6.69 -14.93
CA LYS A 233 13.70 -5.65 -15.24
C LYS A 233 13.12 -4.29 -14.93
N VAL A 234 13.92 -3.43 -14.35
CA VAL A 234 13.51 -2.07 -13.96
C VAL A 234 14.13 -1.06 -14.92
N TYR A 235 13.29 -0.18 -15.45
CA TYR A 235 13.66 0.89 -16.34
C TYR A 235 13.27 2.23 -15.72
N ARG A 236 14.08 3.26 -15.92
CA ARG A 236 13.72 4.63 -15.57
C ARG A 236 12.76 5.19 -16.62
N GLY A 237 11.84 6.06 -16.20
CA GLY A 237 10.92 6.74 -17.09
C GLY A 237 10.32 7.99 -16.48
N MET A 238 9.48 8.64 -17.25
CA MET A 238 8.59 9.70 -16.78
C MET A 238 7.15 9.32 -17.06
N ALA A 239 6.26 9.50 -16.08
CA ALA A 239 4.84 9.25 -16.18
C ALA A 239 4.05 10.54 -16.24
N SER A 240 2.95 10.53 -17.00
CA SER A 240 1.95 11.59 -17.05
C SER A 240 0.61 11.02 -16.58
N LEU A 241 0.04 11.63 -15.54
CA LEU A 241 -1.32 11.38 -15.08
C LEU A 241 -2.19 12.61 -15.38
N GLY A 242 -3.41 12.41 -15.84
CA GLY A 242 -4.39 13.47 -16.00
C GLY A 242 -5.09 13.47 -17.33
N LYS A 243 -5.97 14.46 -17.54
CA LYS A 243 -6.68 14.67 -18.79
C LYS A 243 -5.76 15.22 -19.86
N ASN A 244 -6.00 14.85 -21.13
CA ASN A 244 -5.22 15.37 -22.25
C ASN A 244 -5.65 16.80 -22.60
N VAL A 245 -5.15 17.78 -21.83
CA VAL A 245 -5.51 19.20 -21.98
C VAL A 245 -5.02 19.85 -23.28
N THR A 246 -3.98 19.30 -23.92
CA THR A 246 -3.39 19.88 -25.15
C THR A 246 -4.18 19.56 -26.41
N PHE A 247 -4.96 18.47 -26.41
CA PHE A 247 -5.73 17.98 -27.57
C PHE A 247 -7.22 17.86 -27.29
N ASP A 248 -7.73 18.65 -26.32
CA ASP A 248 -9.14 18.72 -25.91
C ASP A 248 -9.78 17.33 -25.59
N GLY A 249 -8.97 16.40 -25.06
CA GLY A 249 -9.42 15.07 -24.60
C GLY A 249 -9.97 15.15 -23.17
N GLU A 250 -11.15 14.56 -22.93
CA GLU A 250 -11.73 14.42 -21.58
C GLU A 250 -11.30 13.11 -20.88
N GLU A 251 -10.64 12.21 -21.60
CA GLU A 251 -10.22 10.91 -21.05
C GLU A 251 -9.07 11.07 -20.08
N GLU A 252 -9.20 10.48 -18.90
CA GLU A 252 -8.09 10.30 -17.98
C GLU A 252 -7.03 9.38 -18.59
N ARG A 253 -5.77 9.78 -18.50
CA ARG A 253 -4.66 9.04 -19.08
C ARG A 253 -3.60 8.79 -18.05
N PHE A 254 -3.06 7.60 -18.12
CA PHE A 254 -1.86 7.18 -17.44
C PHE A 254 -0.86 6.72 -18.50
N GLU A 255 0.08 7.59 -18.83
CA GLU A 255 1.09 7.34 -19.87
C GLU A 255 2.48 7.32 -19.24
N VAL A 256 3.33 6.38 -19.69
CA VAL A 256 4.74 6.28 -19.24
C VAL A 256 5.66 6.28 -20.45
N HIS A 257 6.53 7.28 -20.55
CA HIS A 257 7.67 7.26 -21.45
C HIS A 257 8.82 6.54 -20.77
N ILE A 258 9.18 5.35 -21.29
CA ILE A 258 10.20 4.46 -20.73
C ILE A 258 11.52 4.77 -21.43
N PHE A 259 12.55 5.13 -20.66
CA PHE A 259 13.83 5.52 -21.23
C PHE A 259 14.62 4.30 -21.73
N ASP A 260 15.28 4.48 -22.88
CA ASP A 260 16.17 3.46 -23.47
C ASP A 260 15.47 2.10 -23.69
N PHE A 261 14.16 2.16 -24.04
CA PHE A 261 13.31 1.00 -24.24
C PHE A 261 12.55 1.07 -25.58
N SER A 262 12.53 -0.02 -26.33
CA SER A 262 11.92 -0.06 -27.68
C SER A 262 11.07 -1.31 -27.95
N ASP A 263 10.97 -2.23 -26.97
CA ASP A 263 10.22 -3.48 -27.16
C ASP A 263 8.71 -3.24 -27.18
N ASP A 264 7.96 -4.14 -27.82
CA ASP A 264 6.52 -4.18 -27.78
C ASP A 264 6.05 -4.89 -26.50
N ILE A 265 5.24 -4.19 -25.69
CA ILE A 265 4.75 -4.67 -24.39
C ILE A 265 3.24 -4.56 -24.23
N TYR A 266 2.48 -4.45 -25.33
CA TYR A 266 1.02 -4.43 -25.24
C TYR A 266 0.47 -5.71 -24.59
N GLY A 267 -0.48 -5.53 -23.65
CA GLY A 267 -1.03 -6.62 -22.85
C GLY A 267 -0.18 -7.06 -21.66
N GLU A 268 1.07 -6.59 -21.54
CA GLU A 268 1.91 -6.89 -20.40
C GLU A 268 1.43 -6.18 -19.14
N THR A 269 1.52 -6.87 -18.01
CA THR A 269 1.32 -6.28 -16.69
C THR A 269 2.63 -5.73 -16.17
N VAL A 270 2.63 -4.48 -15.75
CA VAL A 270 3.81 -3.74 -15.28
C VAL A 270 3.56 -3.14 -13.91
N ASN A 271 4.63 -2.88 -13.15
CA ASN A 271 4.58 -2.11 -11.92
C ASN A 271 5.28 -0.77 -12.12
N VAL A 272 4.58 0.32 -11.85
CA VAL A 272 5.12 1.69 -11.87
C VAL A 272 5.39 2.11 -10.44
N TYR A 273 6.63 2.48 -10.13
CA TYR A 273 7.09 2.95 -8.83
C TYR A 273 7.27 4.46 -8.88
N TRP A 274 6.45 5.20 -8.13
CA TRP A 274 6.49 6.67 -8.09
C TRP A 274 7.65 7.14 -7.23
N LEU A 275 8.49 8.04 -7.79
CA LEU A 275 9.73 8.50 -7.15
C LEU A 275 9.70 9.96 -6.74
N ASP A 276 9.34 10.85 -7.67
CA ASP A 276 9.26 12.30 -7.44
C ASP A 276 8.25 12.93 -8.39
N ARG A 277 7.75 14.13 -8.07
CA ARG A 277 6.90 14.93 -8.93
C ARG A 277 7.75 15.95 -9.67
N ILE A 278 7.65 16.00 -11.00
CA ILE A 278 8.36 16.95 -11.84
C ILE A 278 7.60 18.28 -11.89
N ARG A 279 6.30 18.24 -12.20
CA ARG A 279 5.44 19.42 -12.38
C ARG A 279 3.96 19.05 -12.48
N ASP A 280 3.12 20.08 -12.45
CA ASP A 280 1.70 20.00 -12.77
C ASP A 280 1.47 19.82 -14.27
N MET A 281 0.24 19.42 -14.64
CA MET A 281 -0.20 19.39 -16.03
C MET A 281 -0.30 20.81 -16.58
N VAL A 282 0.23 21.03 -17.78
CA VAL A 282 0.22 22.34 -18.48
C VAL A 282 -0.29 22.15 -19.90
N LYS A 283 -1.14 23.08 -20.38
CA LYS A 283 -1.53 23.16 -21.79
C LYS A 283 -0.46 23.91 -22.59
N PHE A 284 -0.12 23.39 -23.77
CA PHE A 284 0.84 23.99 -24.69
C PHE A 284 0.13 24.49 -25.93
N ASP A 285 0.55 25.67 -26.41
CA ASP A 285 -0.03 26.33 -27.60
C ASP A 285 0.54 25.76 -28.90
N SER A 286 1.68 25.04 -28.84
CA SER A 286 2.31 24.42 -30.00
C SER A 286 3.01 23.10 -29.63
N ILE A 287 3.18 22.24 -30.66
CA ILE A 287 3.93 20.97 -30.52
C ILE A 287 5.41 21.26 -30.15
N ASP A 288 6.01 22.31 -30.66
CA ASP A 288 7.40 22.67 -30.35
C ASP A 288 7.58 23.03 -28.88
N GLN A 289 6.63 23.73 -28.28
CA GLN A 289 6.64 24.03 -26.83
C GLN A 289 6.51 22.73 -26.02
N LEU A 290 5.61 21.84 -26.40
CA LEU A 290 5.44 20.54 -25.77
C LEU A 290 6.75 19.73 -25.83
N VAL A 291 7.37 19.59 -27.01
CA VAL A 291 8.63 18.84 -27.21
C VAL A 291 9.76 19.44 -26.38
N LYS A 292 9.86 20.78 -26.32
CA LYS A 292 10.85 21.46 -25.49
C LYS A 292 10.67 21.13 -24.01
N GLN A 293 9.42 21.13 -23.51
CA GLN A 293 9.13 20.80 -22.13
C GLN A 293 9.42 19.31 -21.85
N LEU A 294 9.02 18.40 -22.74
CA LEU A 294 9.28 16.97 -22.56
C LEU A 294 10.78 16.66 -22.47
N LYS A 295 11.64 17.38 -23.24
CA LYS A 295 13.10 17.26 -23.11
C LYS A 295 13.62 17.72 -21.75
N GLN A 296 13.04 18.78 -21.19
CA GLN A 296 13.40 19.26 -19.84
C GLN A 296 12.95 18.25 -18.77
N ASP A 297 11.72 17.73 -18.88
CA ASP A 297 11.18 16.72 -17.98
C ASP A 297 12.05 15.46 -17.99
N GLU A 298 12.45 14.98 -19.17
CA GLU A 298 13.35 13.83 -19.33
C GLU A 298 14.71 14.07 -18.67
N GLN A 299 15.31 15.28 -18.88
CA GLN A 299 16.58 15.62 -18.23
C GLN A 299 16.48 15.62 -16.71
N MET A 300 15.33 16.04 -16.14
CA MET A 300 15.08 15.96 -14.70
C MET A 300 14.89 14.52 -14.23
N ALA A 301 14.15 13.72 -14.98
CA ALA A 301 13.85 12.34 -14.61
C ALA A 301 15.06 11.38 -14.72
N ARG A 302 16.07 11.73 -15.54
CA ARG A 302 17.31 10.95 -15.68
C ARG A 302 18.36 11.22 -14.58
N LYS A 303 18.17 12.27 -13.76
CA LYS A 303 19.03 12.56 -12.58
C LYS A 303 18.66 11.68 -11.39
#